data_275df6fa4ba5c4337bc9281f549fb0fe
#
_entry.id   275df6fa4ba5c4337bc9281f549fb0fe
#
_cell.length_a   1.000
_cell.length_b   1.000
_cell.length_c   1.000
_cell.angle_alpha   90.00
_cell.angle_beta   90.00
_cell.angle_gamma   90.00
#
_symmetry.space_group_name_H-M   'P 1'
#
loop_
_entity.id
_entity.type
_entity.pdbx_description
1 polymer ?
#
loop_
_entity_poly.entity_id
_entity_poly.type
_entity_poly.pdbx_seq_one_letter_code
_entity_poly.pdbx_strand_id
1 'polypeptide(L)'
;MIPIDCVRDVMHNQTSLLTRDLFYRMLNEPNTRMAIEQVRSYKNAAAKRWLPGICWQATFAPGYRKEANAHPNGIFALDIDHIGHDEVFQLWKRTEPRIDELDILCFHRSPSGDGARVVALCQPQFETIAENQAWLAAQLATPYDAACHDLARLFFVSVPEDFYYVDYDSLFN
;
A
#
# COMPACT_ATOMS: atom_id res chain seq x y z
N MET A 1 -9.51 -14.55 -4.53
CA MET A 1 -9.67 -13.12 -4.16
C MET A 1 -9.38 -12.90 -2.68
N ILE A 2 -8.43 -12.02 -2.35
CA ILE A 2 -8.14 -11.59 -0.97
C ILE A 2 -9.07 -10.40 -0.64
N PRO A 3 -9.89 -10.47 0.44
CA PRO A 3 -10.76 -9.36 0.78
C PRO A 3 -9.92 -8.18 1.31
N ILE A 4 -10.05 -7.02 0.69
CA ILE A 4 -9.31 -5.80 1.02
C ILE A 4 -10.32 -4.67 1.12
N ASP A 5 -10.21 -3.83 2.16
CA ASP A 5 -11.04 -2.65 2.29
C ASP A 5 -10.32 -1.38 1.84
N CYS A 6 -11.09 -0.41 1.39
CA CYS A 6 -10.61 0.92 1.05
C CYS A 6 -11.52 2.01 1.62
N VAL A 7 -10.99 3.22 1.69
CA VAL A 7 -11.73 4.43 2.07
C VAL A 7 -11.57 5.50 1.01
N ARG A 8 -12.54 6.40 0.94
CA ARG A 8 -12.52 7.53 0.01
C ARG A 8 -11.37 8.50 0.27
N ASP A 9 -11.10 8.79 1.53
CA ASP A 9 -10.01 9.65 2.00
C ASP A 9 -9.84 9.48 3.53
N VAL A 10 -8.84 10.12 4.12
CA VAL A 10 -8.54 9.98 5.55
C VAL A 10 -9.63 10.51 6.48
N MET A 11 -10.48 11.40 5.99
CA MET A 11 -11.57 12.00 6.78
C MET A 11 -12.79 11.09 6.89
N HIS A 12 -12.88 10.07 6.02
CA HIS A 12 -13.96 9.12 5.97
C HIS A 12 -13.49 7.76 6.49
N ASN A 13 -14.06 7.31 7.61
CA ASN A 13 -13.73 6.00 8.20
C ASN A 13 -14.63 4.85 7.69
N GLN A 14 -15.67 5.16 6.91
CA GLN A 14 -16.49 4.14 6.28
C GLN A 14 -15.70 3.44 5.20
N THR A 15 -15.66 2.10 5.27
CA THR A 15 -14.93 1.26 4.32
C THR A 15 -15.84 0.68 3.27
N SER A 16 -15.26 0.33 2.14
CA SER A 16 -15.88 -0.43 1.05
C SER A 16 -14.92 -1.51 0.59
N LEU A 17 -15.44 -2.64 0.15
CA LEU A 17 -14.61 -3.69 -0.43
C LEU A 17 -13.94 -3.18 -1.70
N LEU A 18 -12.63 -3.34 -1.77
CA LEU A 18 -11.83 -2.97 -2.94
C LEU A 18 -12.02 -4.00 -4.06
N THR A 19 -12.71 -3.59 -5.10
CA THR A 19 -12.82 -4.36 -6.34
C THR A 19 -11.80 -3.87 -7.36
N ARG A 20 -11.51 -4.68 -8.39
CA ARG A 20 -10.62 -4.28 -9.51
C ARG A 20 -11.07 -2.96 -10.15
N ASP A 21 -12.37 -2.81 -10.43
CA ASP A 21 -12.92 -1.59 -11.03
C ASP A 21 -12.79 -0.37 -10.11
N LEU A 22 -13.01 -0.56 -8.80
CA LEU A 22 -12.85 0.51 -7.83
C LEU A 22 -11.38 0.92 -7.72
N PHE A 23 -10.45 -0.05 -7.69
CA PHE A 23 -9.02 0.20 -7.71
C PHE A 23 -8.62 1.07 -8.91
N TYR A 24 -9.01 0.67 -10.14
CA TYR A 24 -8.74 1.46 -11.34
C TYR A 24 -9.31 2.88 -11.27
N ARG A 25 -10.54 3.03 -10.78
CA ARG A 25 -11.15 4.36 -10.62
C ARG A 25 -10.36 5.22 -9.65
N MET A 26 -9.99 4.69 -8.49
CA MET A 26 -9.22 5.43 -7.47
C MET A 26 -7.90 5.97 -8.02
N LEU A 27 -7.18 5.18 -8.82
CA LEU A 27 -5.91 5.58 -9.41
C LEU A 27 -6.06 6.64 -10.52
N ASN A 28 -7.17 6.58 -11.26
CA ASN A 28 -7.40 7.42 -12.45
C ASN A 28 -8.27 8.65 -12.19
N GLU A 29 -8.77 8.85 -10.97
CA GLU A 29 -9.55 10.03 -10.64
C GLU A 29 -8.73 11.33 -10.83
N PRO A 30 -9.30 12.37 -11.46
CA PRO A 30 -8.62 13.65 -11.62
C PRO A 30 -8.15 14.25 -10.29
N ASN A 31 -8.93 14.09 -9.22
CA ASN A 31 -8.59 14.57 -7.87
C ASN A 31 -7.36 13.83 -7.30
N THR A 32 -7.21 12.52 -7.57
CA THR A 32 -6.02 11.77 -7.17
C THR A 32 -4.78 12.36 -7.85
N ARG A 33 -4.82 12.58 -9.15
CA ARG A 33 -3.71 13.19 -9.91
C ARG A 33 -3.37 14.59 -9.42
N MET A 34 -4.37 15.44 -9.19
CA MET A 34 -4.18 16.78 -8.65
C MET A 34 -3.54 16.76 -7.24
N ALA A 35 -4.01 15.88 -6.36
CA ALA A 35 -3.44 15.75 -5.03
C ALA A 35 -1.97 15.26 -5.07
N ILE A 36 -1.64 14.31 -5.92
CA ILE A 36 -0.26 13.85 -6.14
C ILE A 36 0.63 14.99 -6.66
N GLU A 37 0.15 15.78 -7.61
CA GLU A 37 0.87 16.97 -8.10
C GLU A 37 1.12 17.98 -6.98
N GLN A 38 0.12 18.26 -6.15
CA GLN A 38 0.28 19.13 -4.99
C GLN A 38 1.35 18.62 -4.02
N VAL A 39 1.37 17.31 -3.76
CA VAL A 39 2.38 16.70 -2.87
C VAL A 39 3.78 16.81 -3.46
N ARG A 40 3.95 16.50 -4.75
CA ARG A 40 5.28 16.40 -5.39
C ARG A 40 5.85 17.75 -5.82
N SER A 41 5.07 18.52 -6.55
CA SER A 41 5.54 19.79 -7.15
C SER A 41 5.53 20.94 -6.16
N TYR A 42 4.51 21.01 -5.31
CA TYR A 42 4.33 22.14 -4.36
C TYR A 42 4.71 21.79 -2.92
N LYS A 43 5.21 20.55 -2.67
CA LYS A 43 5.59 20.06 -1.32
C LYS A 43 4.47 20.17 -0.28
N ASN A 44 3.21 20.15 -0.74
CA ASN A 44 2.02 20.26 0.11
C ASN A 44 1.65 18.89 0.68
N ALA A 45 2.30 18.47 1.78
CA ALA A 45 2.01 17.19 2.43
C ALA A 45 0.53 17.06 2.88
N ALA A 46 -0.14 18.16 3.17
CA ALA A 46 -1.56 18.15 3.57
C ALA A 46 -2.48 17.66 2.45
N ALA A 47 -2.08 17.78 1.18
CA ALA A 47 -2.85 17.28 0.05
C ALA A 47 -3.03 15.74 0.06
N LYS A 48 -2.16 14.99 0.76
CA LYS A 48 -2.35 13.55 0.96
C LYS A 48 -3.69 13.20 1.61
N ARG A 49 -4.29 14.12 2.38
CA ARG A 49 -5.59 13.91 3.03
C ARG A 49 -6.76 13.72 2.06
N TRP A 50 -6.60 14.15 0.82
CA TRP A 50 -7.62 14.03 -0.23
C TRP A 50 -7.45 12.77 -1.08
N LEU A 51 -6.37 12.01 -0.84
CA LEU A 51 -6.14 10.76 -1.56
C LEU A 51 -7.02 9.65 -0.99
N PRO A 52 -7.58 8.81 -1.87
CA PRO A 52 -8.14 7.54 -1.45
C PRO A 52 -7.07 6.68 -0.77
N GLY A 53 -7.51 5.78 0.10
CA GLY A 53 -6.61 4.89 0.80
C GLY A 53 -7.06 3.45 0.80
N ILE A 54 -6.10 2.54 0.81
CA ILE A 54 -6.31 1.09 0.86
C ILE A 54 -5.86 0.58 2.22
N CYS A 55 -6.66 -0.28 2.81
CA CYS A 55 -6.35 -0.99 4.04
C CYS A 55 -5.83 -2.39 3.67
N TRP A 56 -4.56 -2.47 3.26
CA TRP A 56 -3.99 -3.71 2.76
C TRP A 56 -4.08 -4.87 3.75
N GLN A 57 -3.90 -4.60 5.03
CA GLN A 57 -3.65 -5.59 6.09
C GLN A 57 -4.91 -6.19 6.73
N ALA A 58 -6.08 -5.60 6.44
CA ALA A 58 -7.33 -6.03 7.07
C ALA A 58 -8.58 -5.61 6.30
N THR A 59 -9.70 -6.27 6.62
CA THR A 59 -11.06 -5.78 6.39
C THR A 59 -11.69 -5.32 7.69
N PHE A 60 -12.83 -4.61 7.62
CA PHE A 60 -13.47 -4.02 8.79
C PHE A 60 -14.97 -4.34 8.84
N ALA A 61 -15.40 -5.03 9.86
CA ALA A 61 -16.82 -5.27 10.15
C ALA A 61 -17.24 -4.47 11.41
N PRO A 62 -18.31 -3.67 11.37
CA PRO A 62 -19.34 -3.53 10.33
C PRO A 62 -19.12 -2.37 9.31
N GLY A 63 -17.93 -2.26 8.71
CA GLY A 63 -17.67 -1.29 7.64
C GLY A 63 -17.11 0.05 8.12
N TYR A 64 -16.42 0.07 9.26
CA TYR A 64 -15.72 1.24 9.78
C TYR A 64 -14.28 0.90 10.15
N ARG A 65 -13.33 1.66 9.60
CA ARG A 65 -11.90 1.52 9.85
C ARG A 65 -11.56 1.94 11.30
N LYS A 66 -11.44 0.94 12.16
CA LYS A 66 -10.97 1.04 13.55
C LYS A 66 -10.25 -0.26 13.91
N GLU A 67 -9.20 -0.19 14.71
CA GLU A 67 -8.43 -1.37 15.13
C GLU A 67 -9.33 -2.47 15.74
N ALA A 68 -10.28 -2.08 16.58
CA ALA A 68 -11.23 -3.01 17.20
C ALA A 68 -12.18 -3.74 16.22
N ASN A 69 -12.26 -3.26 14.97
CA ASN A 69 -13.09 -3.84 13.90
C ASN A 69 -12.27 -4.57 12.84
N ALA A 70 -10.94 -4.59 13.00
CA ALA A 70 -10.03 -5.13 12.01
C ALA A 70 -10.01 -6.66 12.03
N HIS A 71 -10.13 -7.25 10.85
CA HIS A 71 -9.98 -8.67 10.60
C HIS A 71 -8.81 -8.88 9.63
N PRO A 72 -7.67 -9.45 10.07
CA PRO A 72 -6.53 -9.71 9.21
C PRO A 72 -6.93 -10.53 7.97
N ASN A 73 -6.36 -10.20 6.83
CA ASN A 73 -6.71 -10.84 5.55
C ASN A 73 -5.55 -11.65 4.93
N GLY A 74 -4.46 -11.84 5.67
CA GLY A 74 -3.33 -12.66 5.25
C GLY A 74 -2.30 -11.93 4.36
N ILE A 75 -2.43 -10.61 4.19
CA ILE A 75 -1.41 -9.80 3.51
C ILE A 75 -0.92 -8.66 4.41
N PHE A 76 0.25 -8.14 4.07
CA PHE A 76 0.81 -6.98 4.75
C PHE A 76 1.42 -6.00 3.74
N ALA A 77 1.63 -4.76 4.15
CA ALA A 77 2.31 -3.75 3.36
C ALA A 77 3.55 -3.25 4.09
N LEU A 78 4.67 -3.19 3.36
CA LEU A 78 5.92 -2.58 3.80
C LEU A 78 5.97 -1.15 3.25
N ASP A 79 6.05 -0.16 4.13
CA ASP A 79 6.17 1.25 3.75
C ASP A 79 7.64 1.68 3.86
N ILE A 80 8.20 2.18 2.77
CA ILE A 80 9.60 2.55 2.62
C ILE A 80 9.64 4.03 2.27
N ASP A 81 10.08 4.85 3.23
CA ASP A 81 10.08 6.30 3.10
C ASP A 81 11.49 6.86 2.84
N HIS A 82 11.55 8.00 2.15
CA HIS A 82 12.72 8.87 2.03
C HIS A 82 13.99 8.21 1.44
N ILE A 83 13.83 7.28 0.50
CA ILE A 83 14.96 6.67 -0.22
C ILE A 83 15.32 7.39 -1.52
N GLY A 84 14.48 8.35 -1.96
CA GLY A 84 14.67 9.09 -3.19
C GLY A 84 14.15 8.37 -4.44
N HIS A 85 13.83 9.15 -5.47
CA HIS A 85 13.19 8.64 -6.69
C HIS A 85 13.99 7.55 -7.40
N ASP A 86 15.30 7.78 -7.58
CA ASP A 86 16.17 6.84 -8.31
C ASP A 86 16.32 5.53 -7.52
N GLU A 87 16.41 5.61 -6.20
CA GLU A 87 16.52 4.43 -5.35
C GLU A 87 15.23 3.59 -5.35
N VAL A 88 14.05 4.20 -5.50
CA VAL A 88 12.80 3.45 -5.69
C VAL A 88 12.87 2.56 -6.93
N PHE A 89 13.40 3.09 -8.04
CA PHE A 89 13.56 2.32 -9.28
C PHE A 89 14.62 1.21 -9.13
N GLN A 90 15.75 1.49 -8.46
CA GLN A 90 16.76 0.48 -8.18
C GLN A 90 16.24 -0.62 -7.25
N LEU A 91 15.44 -0.24 -6.24
CA LEU A 91 14.76 -1.20 -5.36
C LEU A 91 13.83 -2.10 -6.18
N TRP A 92 13.01 -1.53 -7.08
CA TRP A 92 12.18 -2.31 -7.99
C TRP A 92 13.01 -3.31 -8.80
N LYS A 93 14.09 -2.85 -9.45
CA LYS A 93 14.94 -3.70 -10.30
C LYS A 93 15.57 -4.90 -9.59
N ARG A 94 15.90 -4.77 -8.31
CA ARG A 94 16.39 -5.90 -7.50
C ARG A 94 15.27 -6.76 -6.90
N THR A 95 14.05 -6.23 -6.82
CA THR A 95 12.86 -6.94 -6.33
C THR A 95 12.18 -7.75 -7.43
N GLU A 96 12.06 -7.21 -8.65
CA GLU A 96 11.37 -7.79 -9.80
C GLU A 96 11.68 -9.29 -10.03
N PRO A 97 12.95 -9.76 -10.03
CA PRO A 97 13.27 -11.17 -10.24
C PRO A 97 12.91 -12.09 -9.05
N ARG A 98 12.48 -11.52 -7.94
CA ARG A 98 12.17 -12.24 -6.69
C ARG A 98 10.69 -12.15 -6.29
N ILE A 99 9.82 -11.69 -7.19
CA ILE A 99 8.38 -11.48 -6.91
C ILE A 99 7.75 -12.77 -6.38
N ASP A 100 7.92 -13.88 -7.09
CA ASP A 100 7.35 -15.18 -6.70
C ASP A 100 8.01 -15.75 -5.44
N GLU A 101 9.32 -15.57 -5.28
CA GLU A 101 10.08 -16.02 -4.09
C GLU A 101 9.60 -15.34 -2.80
N LEU A 102 9.24 -14.05 -2.91
CA LEU A 102 8.85 -13.22 -1.78
C LEU A 102 7.33 -13.02 -1.64
N ASP A 103 6.55 -13.75 -2.44
CA ASP A 103 5.08 -13.67 -2.46
C ASP A 103 4.56 -12.22 -2.60
N ILE A 104 5.22 -11.41 -3.44
CA ILE A 104 4.86 -10.01 -3.65
C ILE A 104 3.63 -9.91 -4.55
N LEU A 105 2.63 -9.17 -4.09
CA LEU A 105 1.36 -8.93 -4.77
C LEU A 105 1.29 -7.55 -5.43
N CYS A 106 2.01 -6.56 -4.89
CA CYS A 106 2.02 -5.23 -5.46
C CYS A 106 3.32 -4.50 -5.10
N PHE A 107 3.86 -3.73 -6.06
CA PHE A 107 4.97 -2.81 -5.84
C PHE A 107 4.67 -1.47 -6.50
N HIS A 108 4.66 -0.39 -5.74
CA HIS A 108 4.45 0.93 -6.30
C HIS A 108 5.25 2.02 -5.56
N ARG A 109 5.46 3.14 -6.25
CA ARG A 109 6.06 4.35 -5.67
C ARG A 109 5.04 5.04 -4.75
N SER A 110 5.52 5.61 -3.65
CA SER A 110 4.68 6.35 -2.70
C SER A 110 4.10 7.65 -3.30
N PRO A 111 3.02 8.21 -2.72
CA PRO A 111 2.47 9.49 -3.16
C PRO A 111 3.47 10.64 -3.20
N SER A 112 4.42 10.70 -2.28
CA SER A 112 5.49 11.71 -2.26
C SER A 112 6.51 11.54 -3.40
N GLY A 113 6.62 10.34 -3.96
CA GLY A 113 7.53 10.03 -5.05
C GLY A 113 8.95 9.65 -4.62
N ASP A 114 9.26 9.76 -3.33
CA ASP A 114 10.56 9.49 -2.74
C ASP A 114 10.61 8.22 -1.86
N GLY A 115 9.56 7.43 -1.89
CA GLY A 115 9.43 6.16 -1.19
C GLY A 115 8.72 5.11 -2.03
N ALA A 116 8.65 3.90 -1.50
CA ALA A 116 7.99 2.76 -2.14
C ALA A 116 7.04 2.06 -1.17
N ARG A 117 6.11 1.31 -1.71
CA ARG A 117 5.26 0.38 -0.98
C ARG A 117 5.30 -0.97 -1.63
N VAL A 118 5.51 -2.00 -0.80
CA VAL A 118 5.52 -3.39 -1.24
C VAL A 118 4.43 -4.14 -0.45
N VAL A 119 3.51 -4.78 -1.15
CA VAL A 119 2.45 -5.60 -0.57
C VAL A 119 2.78 -7.05 -0.84
N ALA A 120 2.72 -7.91 0.19
CA ALA A 120 3.05 -9.32 0.08
C ALA A 120 2.15 -10.20 0.96
N LEU A 121 2.14 -11.50 0.72
CA LEU A 121 1.49 -12.48 1.59
C LEU A 121 2.22 -12.58 2.93
N CYS A 122 1.45 -12.70 4.01
CA CYS A 122 2.03 -13.03 5.32
C CYS A 122 2.68 -14.40 5.29
N GLN A 123 3.91 -14.49 5.77
CA GLN A 123 4.66 -15.73 5.82
C GLN A 123 4.22 -16.60 7.01
N PRO A 124 4.03 -17.91 6.82
CA PRO A 124 3.42 -18.77 7.83
C PRO A 124 4.25 -18.93 9.11
N GLN A 125 5.52 -18.59 9.08
CA GLN A 125 6.42 -18.66 10.25
C GLN A 125 6.34 -17.44 11.17
N PHE A 126 5.61 -16.38 10.78
CA PHE A 126 5.48 -15.15 11.56
C PHE A 126 4.03 -14.94 12.03
N GLU A 127 3.88 -14.46 13.26
CA GLU A 127 2.58 -14.27 13.88
C GLU A 127 2.04 -12.85 13.68
N THR A 128 2.93 -11.88 13.46
CA THR A 128 2.58 -10.46 13.44
C THR A 128 2.93 -9.76 12.12
N ILE A 129 2.23 -8.68 11.81
CA ILE A 129 2.57 -7.79 10.69
C ILE A 129 3.99 -7.24 10.84
N ALA A 130 4.39 -6.85 12.05
CA ALA A 130 5.72 -6.30 12.31
C ALA A 130 6.85 -7.28 11.98
N GLU A 131 6.68 -8.56 12.30
CA GLU A 131 7.66 -9.61 11.95
C GLU A 131 7.75 -9.82 10.44
N ASN A 132 6.61 -9.86 9.76
CA ASN A 132 6.54 -9.95 8.30
C ASN A 132 7.23 -8.75 7.62
N GLN A 133 6.98 -7.52 8.12
CA GLN A 133 7.64 -6.31 7.62
C GLN A 133 9.16 -6.34 7.84
N ALA A 134 9.61 -6.72 9.04
CA ALA A 134 11.04 -6.83 9.35
C ALA A 134 11.74 -7.85 8.46
N TRP A 135 11.11 -9.01 8.24
CA TRP A 135 11.62 -10.04 7.35
C TRP A 135 11.74 -9.52 5.90
N LEU A 136 10.67 -8.96 5.34
CA LEU A 136 10.69 -8.49 3.95
C LEU A 136 11.70 -7.33 3.76
N ALA A 137 11.78 -6.41 4.71
CA ALA A 137 12.76 -5.33 4.67
C ALA A 137 14.21 -5.86 4.66
N ALA A 138 14.49 -6.92 5.43
CA ALA A 138 15.79 -7.59 5.42
C ALA A 138 16.06 -8.29 4.08
N GLN A 139 15.05 -8.96 3.48
CA GLN A 139 15.17 -9.58 2.16
C GLN A 139 15.48 -8.57 1.06
N LEU A 140 14.88 -7.38 1.13
CA LEU A 140 15.06 -6.31 0.17
C LEU A 140 16.25 -5.39 0.48
N ALA A 141 16.94 -5.62 1.61
CA ALA A 141 18.04 -4.78 2.12
C ALA A 141 17.68 -3.27 2.10
N THR A 142 16.51 -2.93 2.68
CA THR A 142 15.96 -1.58 2.67
C THR A 142 15.50 -1.15 4.08
N PRO A 143 15.61 0.14 4.43
CA PRO A 143 14.93 0.67 5.60
C PRO A 143 13.41 0.65 5.39
N TYR A 144 12.63 0.71 6.46
CA TYR A 144 11.17 0.78 6.40
C TYR A 144 10.59 1.53 7.61
N ASP A 145 9.36 2.03 7.47
CA ASP A 145 8.62 2.62 8.59
C ASP A 145 7.99 1.54 9.46
N ALA A 146 8.65 1.21 10.57
CA ALA A 146 8.18 0.21 11.53
C ALA A 146 6.88 0.61 12.26
N ALA A 147 6.42 1.87 12.16
CA ALA A 147 5.15 2.30 12.74
C ALA A 147 3.93 1.85 11.93
N CYS A 148 4.12 1.37 10.69
CA CYS A 148 3.03 0.96 9.79
C CYS A 148 2.52 -0.48 10.00
N HIS A 149 2.63 -1.03 11.22
CA HIS A 149 2.25 -2.42 11.51
C HIS A 149 0.81 -2.60 12.04
N ASP A 150 0.09 -1.53 12.36
CA ASP A 150 -1.30 -1.62 12.84
C ASP A 150 -2.26 -2.05 11.72
N LEU A 151 -3.25 -2.88 12.08
CA LEU A 151 -4.21 -3.41 11.11
C LEU A 151 -5.10 -2.33 10.49
N ALA A 152 -5.36 -1.25 11.22
CA ALA A 152 -6.15 -0.12 10.73
C ALA A 152 -5.34 0.90 9.91
N ARG A 153 -4.08 0.58 9.57
CA ARG A 153 -3.23 1.44 8.75
C ARG A 153 -3.86 1.73 7.40
N LEU A 154 -3.88 3.01 7.05
CA LEU A 154 -4.33 3.48 5.75
C LEU A 154 -3.12 3.80 4.86
N PHE A 155 -3.10 3.20 3.70
CA PHE A 155 -2.07 3.42 2.70
C PHE A 155 -2.65 4.21 1.53
N PHE A 156 -2.22 5.44 1.35
CA PHE A 156 -2.69 6.30 0.27
C PHE A 156 -2.32 5.73 -1.09
N VAL A 157 -3.25 5.81 -2.05
CA VAL A 157 -2.98 5.44 -3.44
C VAL A 157 -2.07 6.45 -4.12
N SER A 158 -1.49 6.05 -5.24
CA SER A 158 -0.76 6.93 -6.15
C SER A 158 -1.40 6.90 -7.55
N VAL A 159 -0.77 7.50 -8.54
CA VAL A 159 -1.23 7.46 -9.93
C VAL A 159 -0.81 6.15 -10.61
N PRO A 160 -1.49 5.73 -11.71
CA PRO A 160 -1.19 4.46 -12.38
C PRO A 160 0.27 4.29 -12.77
N GLU A 161 0.93 5.37 -13.17
CA GLU A 161 2.32 5.39 -13.62
C GLU A 161 3.35 5.05 -12.53
N ASP A 162 2.91 5.06 -11.26
CA ASP A 162 3.74 4.70 -10.11
C ASP A 162 3.74 3.21 -9.79
N PHE A 163 2.84 2.44 -10.40
CA PHE A 163 2.72 1.00 -10.15
C PHE A 163 3.64 0.22 -11.09
N TYR A 164 4.68 -0.38 -10.52
CA TYR A 164 5.61 -1.24 -11.25
C TYR A 164 5.08 -2.66 -11.41
N TYR A 165 4.31 -3.13 -10.41
CA TYR A 165 3.72 -4.47 -10.41
C TYR A 165 2.41 -4.51 -9.63
N VAL A 166 1.43 -5.27 -10.14
CA VAL A 166 0.17 -5.62 -9.47
C VAL A 166 -0.24 -7.02 -9.92
N ASP A 167 -0.33 -7.95 -8.99
CA ASP A 167 -0.93 -9.25 -9.22
C ASP A 167 -2.47 -9.14 -9.13
N TYR A 168 -3.07 -8.85 -10.28
CA TYR A 168 -4.52 -8.68 -10.37
C TYR A 168 -5.30 -9.95 -10.08
N ASP A 169 -4.71 -11.11 -10.37
CA ASP A 169 -5.40 -12.39 -10.19
C ASP A 169 -5.48 -12.76 -8.72
N SER A 170 -4.40 -12.66 -7.98
CA SER A 170 -4.40 -12.92 -6.53
C SER A 170 -5.21 -11.89 -5.75
N LEU A 171 -5.13 -10.62 -6.13
CA LEU A 171 -5.80 -9.54 -5.39
C LEU A 171 -7.31 -9.45 -5.68
N PHE A 172 -7.76 -9.71 -6.93
CA PHE A 172 -9.12 -9.35 -7.36
C PHE A 172 -9.95 -10.47 -8.00
N ASN A 173 -9.39 -11.68 -8.20
CA ASN A 173 -10.11 -12.82 -8.81
C ASN A 173 -10.39 -13.97 -7.84
#